data_5194d42046044ac934cc8cf170cba99b
#
_entry.id   5194d42046044ac934cc8cf170cba99b
#
_cell.length_a   1.000
_cell.length_b   1.000
_cell.length_c   1.000
_cell.angle_alpha   90.00
_cell.angle_beta   90.00
_cell.angle_gamma   90.00
#
_symmetry.space_group_name_H-M   'P 1'
#
loop_
_entity.id
_entity.type
_entity.pdbx_description
1 polymer ?
#
loop_
_entity_poly.entity_id
_entity_poly.type
_entity_poly.pdbx_seq_one_letter_code
_entity_poly.pdbx_strand_id
1 'polypeptide(L)' 'MSGERLKGLIEHWIEHNEEHRVRLLEEAEEAEKLGLKNVSERLRKAAESLGEASKWLREALKAFEQ' A
#
# COMPACT_ATOMS: atom_id res chain seq x y z
N MET A 1 14.56 23.22 -1.66
CA MET A 1 14.03 22.90 -2.99
C MET A 1 12.79 22.04 -2.89
N SER A 2 11.85 22.28 -3.77
CA SER A 2 10.59 21.54 -3.77
C SER A 2 10.78 20.03 -4.00
N GLY A 3 11.83 19.64 -4.72
CA GLY A 3 12.12 18.25 -4.98
C GLY A 3 12.39 17.43 -3.73
N GLU A 4 13.08 18.00 -2.77
CA GLU A 4 13.39 17.31 -1.52
C GLU A 4 12.12 17.05 -0.70
N ARG A 5 11.25 18.04 -0.66
CA ARG A 5 9.98 17.90 0.05
C ARG A 5 9.13 16.80 -0.59
N LEU A 6 9.07 16.78 -1.90
CA LEU A 6 8.27 15.80 -2.62
C LEU A 6 8.81 14.38 -2.42
N LYS A 7 10.13 14.22 -2.44
CA LYS A 7 10.75 12.92 -2.15
C LYS A 7 10.32 12.40 -0.78
N GLY A 8 10.37 13.27 0.23
CA GLY A 8 9.98 12.90 1.58
C GLY A 8 8.52 12.47 1.66
N LEU A 9 7.64 13.17 0.94
CA LEU A 9 6.23 12.81 0.90
C LEU A 9 6.03 11.44 0.27
N ILE A 10 6.72 11.18 -0.85
CA ILE A 10 6.57 9.89 -1.54
C ILE A 10 7.06 8.75 -0.64
N GLU A 11 8.19 8.95 0.03
CA GLU A 11 8.71 7.96 0.98
C GLU A 11 7.71 7.68 2.10
N HIS A 12 7.10 8.74 2.61
CA HIS A 12 6.09 8.62 3.65
C HIS A 12 4.86 7.83 3.15
N TRP A 13 4.42 8.10 1.93
CA TRP A 13 3.27 7.42 1.35
C TRP A 13 3.54 5.93 1.15
N ILE A 14 4.76 5.58 0.72
CA ILE A 14 5.15 4.18 0.55
C ILE A 14 5.05 3.45 1.90
N GLU A 15 5.63 4.04 2.93
CA GLU A 15 5.63 3.47 4.27
C GLU A 15 4.20 3.29 4.79
N HIS A 16 3.39 4.33 4.62
CA HIS A 16 2.00 4.33 5.06
C HIS A 16 1.18 3.27 4.34
N ASN A 17 1.37 3.17 3.03
CA ASN A 17 0.68 2.16 2.22
C ASN A 17 1.05 0.74 2.66
N GLU A 18 2.32 0.52 3.00
CA GLU A 18 2.76 -0.80 3.45
C GLU A 18 2.16 -1.17 4.79
N GLU A 19 2.06 -0.22 5.70
CA GLU A 19 1.41 -0.45 6.99
C GLU A 19 -0.06 -0.82 6.81
N HIS A 20 -0.76 -0.08 5.94
CA HIS A 20 -2.16 -0.37 5.63
C HIS A 20 -2.32 -1.71 4.94
N ARG A 21 -1.40 -2.04 4.04
CA ARG A 21 -1.46 -3.31 3.31
C ARG A 21 -1.38 -4.49 4.26
N VAL A 22 -0.43 -4.46 5.18
CA VAL A 22 -0.27 -5.51 6.18
C VAL A 22 -1.54 -5.64 7.03
N ARG A 23 -2.09 -4.50 7.46
CA ARG A 23 -3.29 -4.50 8.28
C ARG A 23 -4.49 -5.07 7.53
N LEU A 24 -4.62 -4.72 6.24
CA LEU A 24 -5.70 -5.26 5.41
C LEU A 24 -5.61 -6.77 5.29
N LEU A 25 -4.39 -7.30 5.13
CA LEU A 25 -4.21 -8.75 5.03
C LEU A 25 -4.56 -9.45 6.35
N GLU A 26 -4.19 -8.85 7.48
CA GLU A 26 -4.55 -9.37 8.79
C GLU A 26 -6.07 -9.42 8.97
N GLU A 27 -6.73 -8.34 8.59
CA GLU A 27 -8.19 -8.27 8.73
C GLU A 27 -8.90 -9.19 7.73
N ALA A 28 -8.29 -9.40 6.56
CA ALA A 28 -8.83 -10.36 5.59
C ALA A 28 -8.83 -11.77 6.19
N GLU A 29 -7.75 -12.12 6.89
CA GLU A 29 -7.65 -13.41 7.57
C GLU A 29 -8.73 -13.56 8.64
N GLU A 30 -8.93 -12.50 9.40
CA GLU A 30 -9.96 -12.49 10.43
C GLU A 30 -11.35 -12.63 9.83
N ALA A 31 -11.60 -11.93 8.73
CA ALA A 31 -12.88 -12.05 8.02
C ALA A 31 -13.13 -13.49 7.55
N GLU A 32 -12.08 -14.15 7.08
CA GLU A 32 -12.18 -15.53 6.64
C GLU A 32 -12.56 -16.45 7.81
N LYS A 33 -11.95 -16.26 8.96
CA LYS A 33 -12.27 -17.02 10.17
C LYS A 33 -13.72 -16.83 10.60
N LEU A 34 -14.26 -15.65 10.34
CA LEU A 34 -15.65 -15.33 10.67
C LEU A 34 -16.65 -15.83 9.61
N GLY A 35 -16.15 -16.48 8.56
CA GLY A 35 -17.00 -16.96 7.48
C GLY A 35 -17.40 -15.90 6.49
N LEU A 36 -16.78 -14.72 6.55
CA LEU A 36 -17.08 -13.59 5.67
C LEU A 36 -16.17 -13.64 4.45
N LYS A 37 -16.37 -14.65 3.63
CA LYS A 37 -15.48 -14.93 2.51
C LYS A 37 -15.39 -13.79 1.50
N ASN A 38 -16.53 -13.23 1.16
CA ASN A 38 -16.55 -12.14 0.18
C ASN A 38 -15.90 -10.88 0.72
N VAL A 39 -16.04 -10.62 2.01
CA VAL A 39 -15.36 -9.50 2.65
C VAL A 39 -13.86 -9.72 2.62
N SER A 40 -13.41 -10.93 2.97
CA SER A 40 -12.00 -11.30 2.95
C SER A 40 -11.40 -11.08 1.56
N GLU A 41 -12.08 -11.56 0.52
CA GLU A 41 -11.60 -11.39 -0.86
C GLU A 41 -11.41 -9.93 -1.22
N ARG A 42 -12.35 -9.09 -0.85
CA ARG A 42 -12.29 -7.66 -1.20
C ARG A 42 -11.20 -6.93 -0.42
N LEU A 43 -10.97 -7.34 0.82
CA LEU A 43 -9.86 -6.79 1.59
C LEU A 43 -8.52 -7.17 0.97
N ARG A 44 -8.40 -8.39 0.46
CA ARG A 44 -7.17 -8.81 -0.24
C ARG A 44 -6.96 -8.04 -1.52
N LYS A 45 -8.04 -7.74 -2.24
CA LYS A 45 -7.96 -6.89 -3.44
C LYS A 45 -7.48 -5.50 -3.11
N ALA A 46 -7.98 -4.95 -2.00
CA ALA A 46 -7.54 -3.63 -1.54
C ALA A 46 -6.04 -3.64 -1.22
N ALA A 47 -5.57 -4.71 -0.55
CA ALA A 47 -4.15 -4.85 -0.24
C ALA A 47 -3.30 -4.92 -1.51
N GLU A 48 -3.78 -5.64 -2.52
CA GLU A 48 -3.13 -5.72 -3.83
C GLU A 48 -2.98 -4.35 -4.46
N SER A 49 -4.05 -3.55 -4.42
CA SER A 49 -4.04 -2.21 -4.99
C SER A 49 -3.03 -1.30 -4.28
N LEU A 50 -2.92 -1.44 -2.96
CA LEU A 50 -1.92 -0.68 -2.21
C LEU A 50 -0.49 -1.10 -2.60
N GLY A 51 -0.29 -2.40 -2.85
CA GLY A 51 0.99 -2.90 -3.33
C GLY A 51 1.37 -2.31 -4.68
N GLU A 52 0.39 -2.22 -5.60
CA GLU A 52 0.60 -1.60 -6.90
C GLU A 52 0.92 -0.12 -6.77
N ALA A 53 0.16 0.57 -5.91
CA ALA A 53 0.42 2.00 -5.68
C ALA A 53 1.83 2.21 -5.15
N SER A 54 2.28 1.38 -4.21
CA SER A 54 3.63 1.48 -3.65
C SER A 54 4.70 1.24 -4.71
N LYS A 55 4.44 0.30 -5.61
CA LYS A 55 5.35 0.04 -6.72
C LYS A 55 5.56 1.29 -7.56
N TRP A 56 4.48 1.96 -7.93
CA TRP A 56 4.58 3.17 -8.74
C TRP A 56 5.21 4.34 -7.99
N LEU A 57 4.97 4.39 -6.67
CA LEU A 57 5.62 5.42 -5.84
C LEU A 57 7.13 5.19 -5.79
N ARG A 58 7.57 3.94 -5.71
CA ARG A 58 9.00 3.62 -5.77
C ARG A 58 9.61 3.99 -7.11
N GLU A 59 8.85 3.75 -8.20
CA GLU A 59 9.29 4.16 -9.51
C GLU A 59 9.40 5.68 -9.62
N ALA A 60 8.48 6.39 -8.96
CA ALA A 60 8.55 7.86 -8.92
C ALA A 60 9.83 8.33 -8.23
N LEU A 61 10.24 7.66 -7.13
CA LEU A 61 11.48 8.00 -6.45
C LEU A 61 12.68 7.81 -7.37
N LYS A 62 12.70 6.71 -8.11
CA LYS A 62 13.78 6.43 -9.05
C LYS A 62 13.86 7.51 -10.14
N ALA A 63 12.71 8.03 -10.54
CA ALA A 63 12.65 9.04 -11.60
C ALA A 63 13.33 10.35 -11.22
N PHE A 64 13.47 10.63 -9.93
CA PHE A 64 14.23 11.83 -9.50
C PHE A 64 15.70 11.77 -9.90
N GLU A 65 16.20 10.58 -10.18
CA GLU A 65 17.61 10.38 -10.50
C GLU A 65 17.90 10.39 -11.99
N GLN A 66 16.88 10.59 -12.80
CA GLN A 66 17.00 10.56 -14.27
C GLN A 66 17.09 11.94 -14.91
#